data_d11a513bc88c7054582def68a5ba03e6
#
_entry.id   d11a513bc88c7054582def68a5ba03e6
#
_cell.length_a   1.000
_cell.length_b   1.000
_cell.length_c   1.000
_cell.angle_alpha   90.00
_cell.angle_beta   90.00
_cell.angle_gamma   90.00
#
_symmetry.space_group_name_H-M   'P 1'
#
loop_
_entity.id
_entity.type
_entity.pdbx_description
1 polymer ?
#
loop_
_entity_poly.entity_id
_entity_poly.type
_entity_poly.pdbx_seq_one_letter_code
_entity_poly.pdbx_strand_id
1 'polypeptide(L)'
;MRRFIQLIKMGGDIFRFRLQNQGLATTLLWLYVRGVAFITGIPFQRYCQVTPELFVGPQYRALGKKTLERWGITGSVNLRSEYDDALHGLSFDQYCHLPTVDDQAPTLDQLERGVEFIHQAISKGGKVYIHCAGGIGRAPTLAAAYFIHQGMQLEDAVELIRQTRPFIRIMPPQVDQLKEFQVFQREARDEAQQIAIEDWEATRAG
;
A
#
# COMPACT_ATOMS: atom_id res chain seq x y z
N MET A 1 16.99 3.00 -29.92
CA MET A 1 15.74 3.39 -30.63
C MET A 1 14.56 2.47 -30.30
N ARG A 2 14.64 1.12 -30.41
CA ARG A 2 13.51 0.20 -30.11
C ARG A 2 12.96 0.31 -28.68
N ARG A 3 13.82 0.40 -27.64
CA ARG A 3 13.41 0.57 -26.23
C ARG A 3 12.66 1.88 -25.98
N PHE A 4 13.05 2.97 -26.63
CA PHE A 4 12.39 4.28 -26.49
C PHE A 4 10.99 4.28 -27.11
N ILE A 5 10.80 3.66 -28.28
CA ILE A 5 9.50 3.48 -28.94
C ILE A 5 8.58 2.61 -28.08
N GLN A 6 9.12 1.57 -27.45
CA GLN A 6 8.37 0.68 -26.57
C GLN A 6 7.88 1.41 -25.30
N LEU A 7 8.71 2.27 -24.71
CA LEU A 7 8.33 3.12 -23.57
C LEU A 7 7.22 4.13 -23.93
N ILE A 8 7.29 4.76 -25.12
CA ILE A 8 6.25 5.68 -25.58
C ILE A 8 4.94 4.94 -25.81
N LYS A 9 4.96 3.76 -26.46
CA LYS A 9 3.75 2.94 -26.66
C LYS A 9 3.13 2.55 -25.31
N MET A 10 3.93 2.03 -24.37
CA MET A 10 3.47 1.64 -23.04
C MET A 10 2.87 2.83 -22.27
N GLY A 11 3.48 4.03 -22.36
CA GLY A 11 2.95 5.25 -21.77
C GLY A 11 1.61 5.67 -22.41
N GLY A 12 1.48 5.55 -23.73
CA GLY A 12 0.25 5.81 -24.47
C GLY A 12 -0.89 4.85 -24.11
N ASP A 13 -0.59 3.57 -23.94
CA ASP A 13 -1.56 2.55 -23.56
C ASP A 13 -2.08 2.76 -22.13
N ILE A 14 -1.18 3.10 -21.20
CA ILE A 14 -1.55 3.46 -19.83
C ILE A 14 -2.45 4.70 -19.82
N PHE A 15 -2.11 5.74 -20.59
CA PHE A 15 -2.90 6.96 -20.67
C PHE A 15 -4.29 6.69 -21.26
N ARG A 16 -4.37 5.94 -22.35
CA ARG A 16 -5.65 5.56 -23.00
C ARG A 16 -6.52 4.74 -22.05
N PHE A 17 -5.94 3.73 -21.40
CA PHE A 17 -6.65 2.92 -20.40
C PHE A 17 -7.24 3.79 -19.28
N ARG A 18 -6.45 4.73 -18.73
CA ARG A 18 -6.91 5.62 -17.67
C ARG A 18 -8.02 6.54 -18.13
N LEU A 19 -7.87 7.12 -19.31
CA LEU A 19 -8.88 8.00 -19.90
C LEU A 19 -10.23 7.28 -20.06
N GLN A 20 -10.19 6.04 -20.53
CA GLN A 20 -11.39 5.22 -20.76
C GLN A 20 -12.03 4.72 -19.46
N ASN A 21 -11.25 4.37 -18.44
CA ASN A 21 -11.76 3.70 -17.23
C ASN A 21 -11.83 4.61 -16.01
N GLN A 22 -11.09 5.72 -15.96
CA GLN A 22 -11.04 6.63 -14.80
C GLN A 22 -11.47 8.06 -15.15
N GLY A 23 -11.68 8.36 -16.43
CA GLY A 23 -12.05 9.68 -16.91
C GLY A 23 -10.90 10.69 -17.01
N LEU A 24 -11.18 11.80 -17.69
CA LEU A 24 -10.16 12.83 -18.00
C LEU A 24 -9.61 13.50 -16.74
N ALA A 25 -10.49 13.89 -15.81
CA ALA A 25 -10.10 14.62 -14.61
C ALA A 25 -9.12 13.80 -13.73
N THR A 26 -9.44 12.53 -13.49
CA THR A 26 -8.57 11.61 -12.71
C THR A 26 -7.26 11.34 -13.43
N THR A 27 -7.28 11.23 -14.75
CA THR A 27 -6.07 11.03 -15.55
C THR A 27 -5.13 12.24 -15.48
N LEU A 28 -5.67 13.46 -15.60
CA LEU A 28 -4.89 14.69 -15.47
C LEU A 28 -4.34 14.87 -14.04
N LEU A 29 -5.16 14.58 -13.04
CA LEU A 29 -4.71 14.60 -11.65
C LEU A 29 -3.56 13.60 -11.42
N TRP A 30 -3.67 12.38 -11.94
CA TRP A 30 -2.59 11.39 -11.85
C TRP A 30 -1.30 11.87 -12.50
N LEU A 31 -1.39 12.44 -13.72
CA LEU A 31 -0.22 13.00 -14.41
C LEU A 31 0.45 14.10 -13.59
N TYR A 32 -0.34 15.01 -13.05
CA TYR A 32 0.15 16.10 -12.21
C TYR A 32 0.84 15.59 -10.95
N VAL A 33 0.13 14.78 -10.14
CA VAL A 33 0.65 14.25 -8.86
C VAL A 33 1.90 13.39 -9.08
N ARG A 34 1.87 12.51 -10.10
CA ARG A 34 3.01 11.65 -10.42
C ARG A 34 4.18 12.46 -11.02
N GLY A 35 3.89 13.38 -11.91
CA GLY A 35 4.91 14.24 -12.55
C GLY A 35 5.68 15.06 -11.52
N VAL A 36 4.97 15.74 -10.63
CA VAL A 36 5.62 16.53 -9.56
C VAL A 36 6.42 15.62 -8.62
N ALA A 37 5.84 14.52 -8.13
CA ALA A 37 6.57 13.58 -7.26
C ALA A 37 7.80 12.97 -7.96
N PHE A 38 7.73 12.69 -9.25
CA PHE A 38 8.87 12.20 -10.03
C PHE A 38 9.99 13.24 -10.17
N ILE A 39 9.64 14.49 -10.45
CA ILE A 39 10.62 15.58 -10.65
C ILE A 39 11.25 15.99 -9.31
N THR A 40 10.43 16.22 -8.31
CA THR A 40 10.88 16.76 -7.00
C THR A 40 11.34 15.68 -6.02
N GLY A 41 10.85 14.45 -6.18
CA GLY A 41 10.99 13.37 -5.20
C GLY A 41 10.16 13.58 -3.93
N ILE A 42 9.20 14.52 -3.96
CA ILE A 42 8.34 14.88 -2.82
C ILE A 42 6.91 14.42 -3.10
N PRO A 43 6.33 13.52 -2.30
CA PRO A 43 4.92 13.17 -2.42
C PRO A 43 3.99 14.27 -1.93
N PHE A 44 2.74 14.29 -2.41
CA PHE A 44 1.71 15.20 -1.92
C PHE A 44 0.95 14.60 -0.74
N GLN A 45 0.99 15.23 0.42
CA GLN A 45 0.29 14.74 1.62
C GLN A 45 -1.18 14.45 1.36
N ARG A 46 -1.91 15.41 0.77
CA ARG A 46 -3.34 15.29 0.47
C ARG A 46 -3.71 14.01 -0.28
N TYR A 47 -2.82 13.50 -1.14
CA TYR A 47 -3.05 12.29 -1.93
C TYR A 47 -2.32 11.07 -1.39
N CYS A 48 -1.77 11.15 -0.18
CA CYS A 48 -1.07 10.05 0.47
C CYS A 48 -1.67 9.66 1.82
N GLN A 49 -2.23 10.60 2.57
CA GLN A 49 -2.75 10.37 3.91
C GLN A 49 -4.13 9.72 3.87
N VAL A 50 -4.18 8.38 4.06
CA VAL A 50 -5.42 7.60 4.06
C VAL A 50 -6.11 7.67 5.43
N THR A 51 -5.32 7.54 6.51
CA THR A 51 -5.77 7.83 7.89
C THR A 51 -4.76 8.78 8.54
N PRO A 52 -5.01 9.29 9.76
CA PRO A 52 -4.03 10.09 10.47
C PRO A 52 -2.65 9.44 10.62
N GLU A 53 -2.60 8.09 10.67
CA GLU A 53 -1.39 7.29 10.91
C GLU A 53 -0.86 6.56 9.67
N LEU A 54 -1.73 6.31 8.66
CA LEU A 54 -1.38 5.51 7.49
C LEU A 54 -1.34 6.33 6.20
N PHE A 55 -0.20 6.25 5.53
CA PHE A 55 0.05 6.96 4.28
C PHE A 55 0.41 5.97 3.17
N VAL A 56 -0.13 6.21 1.98
CA VAL A 56 0.14 5.40 0.77
C VAL A 56 0.64 6.32 -0.33
N GLY A 57 1.80 6.04 -0.90
CA GLY A 57 2.37 6.97 -1.87
C GLY A 57 3.38 6.38 -2.86
N PRO A 58 3.95 7.27 -3.70
CA PRO A 58 5.01 6.90 -4.62
C PRO A 58 6.37 6.84 -3.92
N GLN A 59 7.39 6.36 -4.65
CA GLN A 59 8.78 6.50 -4.26
C GLN A 59 9.12 7.97 -3.96
N TYR A 60 9.85 8.20 -2.89
CA TYR A 60 10.41 9.50 -2.50
C TYR A 60 11.93 9.53 -2.69
N ARG A 61 12.51 10.72 -2.64
CA ARG A 61 13.96 10.96 -2.61
C ARG A 61 14.35 11.67 -1.30
N ALA A 62 15.60 12.10 -1.15
CA ALA A 62 16.10 12.70 0.08
C ALA A 62 15.25 13.89 0.59
N LEU A 63 14.81 14.79 -0.31
CA LEU A 63 13.90 15.89 0.06
C LEU A 63 12.51 15.39 0.45
N GLY A 64 12.03 14.34 -0.23
CA GLY A 64 10.78 13.67 0.11
C GLY A 64 10.84 13.01 1.48
N LYS A 65 11.94 12.31 1.82
CA LYS A 65 12.15 11.74 3.15
C LYS A 65 12.03 12.80 4.24
N LYS A 66 12.75 13.91 4.11
CA LYS A 66 12.66 15.04 5.06
C LYS A 66 11.23 15.63 5.17
N THR A 67 10.47 15.56 4.09
CA THR A 67 9.08 16.01 4.08
C THR A 67 8.18 15.03 4.82
N LEU A 68 8.35 13.72 4.59
CA LEU A 68 7.65 12.67 5.29
C LEU A 68 7.94 12.69 6.80
N GLU A 69 9.20 12.91 7.19
CA GLU A 69 9.59 13.11 8.59
C GLU A 69 8.85 14.29 9.25
N ARG A 70 8.67 15.42 8.53
CA ARG A 70 7.86 16.56 9.02
C ARG A 70 6.38 16.22 9.16
N TRP A 71 5.85 15.25 8.39
CA TRP A 71 4.47 14.75 8.59
C TRP A 71 4.36 13.80 9.78
N GLY A 72 5.50 13.49 10.41
CA GLY A 72 5.59 12.60 11.57
C GLY A 72 5.70 11.13 11.19
N ILE A 73 6.05 10.81 9.94
CA ILE A 73 6.30 9.42 9.54
C ILE A 73 7.51 8.88 10.29
N THR A 74 7.35 7.76 10.96
CA THR A 74 8.40 7.06 11.73
C THR A 74 8.78 5.72 11.13
N GLY A 75 7.90 5.15 10.28
CA GLY A 75 8.15 3.88 9.63
C GLY A 75 7.77 3.88 8.16
N SER A 76 8.42 3.02 7.38
CA SER A 76 8.06 2.84 5.98
C SER A 76 8.08 1.38 5.54
N VAL A 77 7.16 1.06 4.62
CA VAL A 77 7.11 -0.22 3.92
C VAL A 77 7.36 -0.01 2.44
N ASN A 78 8.42 -0.62 1.94
CA ASN A 78 8.82 -0.59 0.54
C ASN A 78 8.43 -1.89 -0.16
N LEU A 79 7.57 -1.82 -1.19
CA LEU A 79 7.16 -2.98 -1.98
C LEU A 79 7.92 -3.13 -3.31
N ARG A 80 8.99 -2.41 -3.53
CA ARG A 80 9.74 -2.47 -4.78
C ARG A 80 10.77 -3.60 -4.76
N SER A 81 10.67 -4.55 -5.69
CA SER A 81 11.73 -5.53 -5.91
C SER A 81 12.95 -4.93 -6.62
N GLU A 82 12.73 -3.85 -7.36
CA GLU A 82 13.73 -3.16 -8.19
C GLU A 82 14.50 -2.06 -7.44
N TYR A 83 14.16 -1.77 -6.18
CA TYR A 83 14.80 -0.67 -5.43
C TYR A 83 14.64 -0.83 -3.92
N ASP A 84 15.73 -0.92 -3.19
CA ASP A 84 15.76 -0.98 -1.73
C ASP A 84 16.18 0.37 -1.14
N ASP A 85 15.32 0.98 -0.33
CA ASP A 85 15.58 2.29 0.28
C ASP A 85 16.77 2.26 1.25
N ALA A 86 17.00 1.13 1.93
CA ALA A 86 18.10 0.98 2.87
C ALA A 86 19.47 1.12 2.16
N LEU A 87 19.60 0.56 0.96
CA LEU A 87 20.83 0.66 0.16
C LEU A 87 21.11 2.08 -0.34
N HIS A 88 20.10 2.99 -0.26
CA HIS A 88 20.20 4.35 -0.77
C HIS A 88 20.10 5.42 0.35
N GLY A 89 20.12 5.01 1.62
CA GLY A 89 19.99 5.92 2.76
C GLY A 89 18.63 6.59 2.89
N LEU A 90 17.59 5.96 2.31
CA LEU A 90 16.23 6.49 2.30
C LEU A 90 15.30 5.80 3.30
N SER A 91 15.71 4.67 3.91
CA SER A 91 14.92 3.98 4.93
C SER A 91 14.67 4.86 6.15
N PHE A 92 13.52 4.66 6.79
CA PHE A 92 13.23 5.19 8.13
C PHE A 92 13.82 4.28 9.20
N ASP A 93 13.81 4.71 10.46
CA ASP A 93 14.31 3.89 11.59
C ASP A 93 13.53 2.56 11.69
N GLN A 94 12.22 2.61 11.47
CA GLN A 94 11.40 1.43 11.28
C GLN A 94 11.22 1.21 9.77
N TYR A 95 11.78 0.12 9.24
CA TYR A 95 11.76 -0.16 7.82
C TYR A 95 11.44 -1.63 7.54
N CYS A 96 10.48 -1.84 6.65
CA CYS A 96 10.10 -3.15 6.17
C CYS A 96 10.24 -3.20 4.63
N HIS A 97 11.04 -4.12 4.11
CA HIS A 97 11.17 -4.35 2.67
C HIS A 97 10.44 -5.63 2.28
N LEU A 98 9.44 -5.51 1.41
CA LEU A 98 8.61 -6.60 0.89
C LEU A 98 8.71 -6.61 -0.64
N PRO A 99 9.82 -7.12 -1.20
CA PRO A 99 10.10 -7.00 -2.63
C PRO A 99 9.05 -7.73 -3.46
N THR A 100 8.25 -6.97 -4.18
CA THR A 100 7.17 -7.42 -5.07
C THR A 100 7.42 -6.91 -6.47
N VAL A 101 7.33 -7.77 -7.47
CA VAL A 101 7.48 -7.39 -8.88
C VAL A 101 6.33 -6.46 -9.28
N ASP A 102 6.61 -5.47 -10.16
CA ASP A 102 5.57 -4.52 -10.57
C ASP A 102 4.41 -5.23 -11.27
N ASP A 103 3.20 -4.73 -11.05
CA ASP A 103 1.93 -5.33 -11.48
C ASP A 103 1.62 -6.74 -10.90
N GLN A 104 2.52 -7.35 -10.13
CA GLN A 104 2.26 -8.59 -9.41
C GLN A 104 1.74 -8.32 -7.99
N ALA A 105 1.17 -9.36 -7.37
CA ALA A 105 0.72 -9.31 -5.98
C ALA A 105 1.88 -9.59 -5.00
N PRO A 106 1.90 -8.98 -3.81
CA PRO A 106 2.63 -9.52 -2.68
C PRO A 106 2.11 -10.93 -2.34
N THR A 107 2.99 -11.80 -1.85
CA THR A 107 2.56 -13.12 -1.34
C THR A 107 1.76 -12.97 -0.04
N LEU A 108 1.03 -14.02 0.39
CA LEU A 108 0.33 -14.02 1.68
C LEU A 108 1.29 -13.70 2.83
N ASP A 109 2.44 -14.36 2.90
CA ASP A 109 3.49 -14.08 3.90
C ASP A 109 3.93 -12.61 3.90
N GLN A 110 4.10 -12.02 2.71
CA GLN A 110 4.44 -10.60 2.60
C GLN A 110 3.30 -9.70 3.10
N LEU A 111 2.05 -10.04 2.81
CA LEU A 111 0.89 -9.29 3.32
C LEU A 111 0.81 -9.39 4.85
N GLU A 112 0.95 -10.57 5.44
CA GLU A 112 0.95 -10.77 6.89
C GLU A 112 2.07 -9.97 7.57
N ARG A 113 3.31 -10.12 7.10
CA ARG A 113 4.47 -9.40 7.64
C ARG A 113 4.32 -7.88 7.52
N GLY A 114 3.78 -7.42 6.40
CA GLY A 114 3.54 -5.99 6.17
C GLY A 114 2.44 -5.45 7.07
N VAL A 115 1.35 -6.18 7.23
CA VAL A 115 0.23 -5.84 8.12
C VAL A 115 0.69 -5.80 9.57
N GLU A 116 1.42 -6.80 10.03
CA GLU A 116 1.96 -6.87 11.39
C GLU A 116 2.92 -5.70 11.66
N PHE A 117 3.83 -5.40 10.72
CA PHE A 117 4.72 -4.25 10.84
C PHE A 117 3.93 -2.94 10.99
N ILE A 118 2.91 -2.72 10.16
CA ILE A 118 2.06 -1.52 10.21
C ILE A 118 1.33 -1.45 11.55
N HIS A 119 0.73 -2.55 11.97
CA HIS A 119 -0.01 -2.65 13.23
C HIS A 119 0.89 -2.30 14.43
N GLN A 120 2.07 -2.91 14.52
CA GLN A 120 3.02 -2.66 15.60
C GLN A 120 3.54 -1.21 15.60
N ALA A 121 3.80 -0.63 14.44
CA ALA A 121 4.27 0.75 14.35
C ALA A 121 3.18 1.75 14.80
N ILE A 122 1.94 1.54 14.36
CA ILE A 122 0.81 2.41 14.70
C ILE A 122 0.40 2.24 16.17
N SER A 123 0.38 1.02 16.71
CA SER A 123 0.04 0.75 18.12
C SER A 123 1.00 1.42 19.11
N LYS A 124 2.24 1.68 18.67
CA LYS A 124 3.26 2.44 19.42
C LYS A 124 3.16 3.96 19.21
N GLY A 125 2.11 4.45 18.54
CA GLY A 125 1.90 5.87 18.26
C GLY A 125 2.68 6.40 17.06
N GLY A 126 3.26 5.53 16.25
CA GLY A 126 3.98 5.90 15.02
C GLY A 126 3.05 6.12 13.83
N LYS A 127 3.62 6.68 12.75
CA LYS A 127 2.96 6.81 11.45
C LYS A 127 3.76 6.07 10.38
N VAL A 128 3.04 5.40 9.48
CA VAL A 128 3.64 4.53 8.47
C VAL A 128 3.37 5.05 7.06
N TYR A 129 4.41 5.06 6.23
CA TYR A 129 4.34 5.34 4.81
C TYR A 129 4.57 4.07 3.99
N ILE A 130 3.52 3.61 3.31
CA ILE A 130 3.58 2.46 2.41
C ILE A 130 3.83 2.97 0.99
N HIS A 131 4.86 2.44 0.32
CA HIS A 131 5.15 2.87 -1.03
C HIS A 131 5.59 1.75 -1.98
N CYS A 132 5.46 2.04 -3.25
CA CYS A 132 6.09 1.34 -4.36
C CYS A 132 6.62 2.38 -5.36
N ALA A 133 6.76 2.07 -6.64
CA ALA A 133 7.24 3.05 -7.63
C ALA A 133 6.26 4.23 -7.81
N GLY A 134 4.98 3.95 -8.01
CA GLY A 134 3.94 4.96 -8.27
C GLY A 134 2.90 5.15 -7.16
N GLY A 135 2.86 4.25 -6.20
CA GLY A 135 1.83 4.24 -5.16
C GLY A 135 0.41 3.99 -5.71
N ILE A 136 0.28 3.19 -6.76
CA ILE A 136 -1.00 2.97 -7.46
C ILE A 136 -1.48 1.53 -7.50
N GLY A 137 -0.59 0.53 -7.34
CA GLY A 137 -0.90 -0.90 -7.34
C GLY A 137 -0.42 -1.56 -6.05
N ARG A 138 0.85 -1.98 -5.98
CA ARG A 138 1.44 -2.75 -4.86
C ARG A 138 1.22 -2.11 -3.49
N ALA A 139 1.46 -0.80 -3.33
CA ALA A 139 1.30 -0.11 -2.05
C ALA A 139 -0.18 0.00 -1.62
N PRO A 140 -1.15 0.36 -2.47
CA PRO A 140 -2.57 0.25 -2.14
C PRO A 140 -3.02 -1.16 -1.80
N THR A 141 -2.43 -2.20 -2.42
CA THR A 141 -2.74 -3.60 -2.11
C THR A 141 -2.38 -3.94 -0.66
N LEU A 142 -1.18 -3.60 -0.19
CA LEU A 142 -0.82 -3.82 1.21
C LEU A 142 -1.67 -2.97 2.16
N ALA A 143 -1.99 -1.74 1.80
CA ALA A 143 -2.87 -0.91 2.62
C ALA A 143 -4.29 -1.49 2.73
N ALA A 144 -4.83 -2.06 1.64
CA ALA A 144 -6.10 -2.76 1.69
C ALA A 144 -6.04 -4.01 2.58
N ALA A 145 -4.95 -4.79 2.51
CA ALA A 145 -4.74 -5.92 3.40
C ALA A 145 -4.72 -5.50 4.88
N TYR A 146 -4.10 -4.36 5.21
CA TYR A 146 -4.12 -3.81 6.57
C TYR A 146 -5.56 -3.49 7.05
N PHE A 147 -6.40 -2.87 6.22
CA PHE A 147 -7.79 -2.61 6.59
C PHE A 147 -8.64 -3.89 6.66
N ILE A 148 -8.38 -4.89 5.81
CA ILE A 148 -9.01 -6.22 5.89
C ILE A 148 -8.63 -6.90 7.22
N HIS A 149 -7.39 -6.83 7.62
CA HIS A 149 -6.95 -7.33 8.93
C HIS A 149 -7.67 -6.62 10.09
N GLN A 150 -8.05 -5.35 9.93
CA GLN A 150 -8.87 -4.62 10.91
C GLN A 150 -10.37 -4.95 10.85
N GLY A 151 -10.80 -5.86 9.97
CA GLY A 151 -12.18 -6.33 9.87
C GLY A 151 -12.97 -5.70 8.73
N MET A 152 -12.39 -4.81 7.92
CA MET A 152 -13.07 -4.21 6.79
C MET A 152 -13.23 -5.21 5.64
N GLN A 153 -14.31 -5.09 4.86
CA GLN A 153 -14.43 -5.86 3.62
C GLN A 153 -13.48 -5.30 2.54
N LEU A 154 -13.09 -6.16 1.59
CA LEU A 154 -12.15 -5.79 0.51
C LEU A 154 -12.59 -4.54 -0.25
N GLU A 155 -13.86 -4.49 -0.64
CA GLU A 155 -14.43 -3.40 -1.43
C GLU A 155 -14.34 -2.06 -0.68
N ASP A 156 -14.68 -2.08 0.61
CA ASP A 156 -14.65 -0.90 1.49
C ASP A 156 -13.21 -0.44 1.74
N ALA A 157 -12.29 -1.38 1.96
CA ALA A 157 -10.87 -1.10 2.13
C ALA A 157 -10.26 -0.41 0.89
N VAL A 158 -10.59 -0.90 -0.30
CA VAL A 158 -10.14 -0.32 -1.56
C VAL A 158 -10.77 1.05 -1.78
N GLU A 159 -12.06 1.21 -1.46
CA GLU A 159 -12.76 2.49 -1.63
C GLU A 159 -12.22 3.55 -0.66
N LEU A 160 -11.93 3.21 0.58
CA LEU A 160 -11.29 4.12 1.54
C LEU A 160 -9.97 4.68 0.99
N ILE A 161 -9.13 3.84 0.40
CA ILE A 161 -7.88 4.28 -0.22
C ILE A 161 -8.17 5.16 -1.44
N ARG A 162 -9.19 4.82 -2.25
CA ARG A 162 -9.56 5.56 -3.47
C ARG A 162 -10.06 6.96 -3.16
N GLN A 163 -10.74 7.20 -2.05
CA GLN A 163 -11.16 8.54 -1.62
C GLN A 163 -9.98 9.50 -1.48
N THR A 164 -8.83 9.01 -1.00
CA THR A 164 -7.60 9.80 -0.92
C THR A 164 -6.81 9.80 -2.23
N ARG A 165 -6.75 8.64 -2.91
CA ARG A 165 -5.97 8.42 -4.13
C ARG A 165 -6.88 7.91 -5.27
N PRO A 166 -7.67 8.77 -5.91
CA PRO A 166 -8.69 8.33 -6.90
C PRO A 166 -8.10 7.65 -8.13
N PHE A 167 -6.80 7.76 -8.34
CA PHE A 167 -6.06 7.19 -9.46
C PHE A 167 -5.38 5.85 -9.15
N ILE A 168 -5.70 5.17 -8.03
CA ILE A 168 -5.17 3.82 -7.78
C ILE A 168 -5.66 2.83 -8.85
N ARG A 169 -4.84 1.81 -9.08
CA ARG A 169 -5.14 0.72 -10.00
C ARG A 169 -4.56 -0.57 -9.41
N ILE A 170 -5.39 -1.26 -8.65
CA ILE A 170 -5.08 -2.59 -8.14
C ILE A 170 -5.33 -3.58 -9.29
N MET A 171 -4.32 -4.36 -9.66
CA MET A 171 -4.36 -5.29 -10.78
C MET A 171 -5.09 -6.58 -10.41
N PRO A 172 -5.64 -7.33 -11.39
CA PRO A 172 -6.36 -8.58 -11.09
C PRO A 172 -5.60 -9.56 -10.18
N PRO A 173 -4.30 -9.85 -10.38
CA PRO A 173 -3.56 -10.70 -9.45
C PRO A 173 -3.54 -10.17 -8.01
N GLN A 174 -3.48 -8.84 -7.86
CA GLN A 174 -3.51 -8.18 -6.54
C GLN A 174 -4.89 -8.28 -5.88
N VAL A 175 -5.96 -8.16 -6.66
CA VAL A 175 -7.33 -8.34 -6.18
C VAL A 175 -7.56 -9.79 -5.73
N ASP A 176 -7.10 -10.75 -6.52
CA ASP A 176 -7.26 -12.18 -6.20
C ASP A 176 -6.48 -12.53 -4.91
N GLN A 177 -5.28 -12.00 -4.74
CA GLN A 177 -4.49 -12.18 -3.52
C GLN A 177 -5.16 -11.54 -2.30
N LEU A 178 -5.82 -10.39 -2.45
CA LEU A 178 -6.58 -9.74 -1.36
C LEU A 178 -7.82 -10.56 -0.97
N LYS A 179 -8.50 -11.21 -1.91
CA LYS A 179 -9.61 -12.13 -1.61
C LYS A 179 -9.12 -13.34 -0.81
N GLU A 180 -8.01 -13.93 -1.23
CA GLU A 180 -7.38 -15.04 -0.51
C GLU A 180 -6.98 -14.60 0.91
N PHE A 181 -6.35 -13.44 1.05
CA PHE A 181 -6.00 -12.87 2.34
C PHE A 181 -7.23 -12.59 3.22
N GLN A 182 -8.34 -12.12 2.66
CA GLN A 182 -9.58 -11.90 3.40
C GLN A 182 -10.17 -13.20 3.96
N VAL A 183 -10.15 -14.27 3.17
CA VAL A 183 -10.57 -15.59 3.64
C VAL A 183 -9.67 -16.07 4.78
N PHE A 184 -8.38 -16.04 4.58
CA PHE A 184 -7.37 -16.40 5.58
C PHE A 184 -7.56 -15.65 6.91
N GLN A 185 -7.76 -14.33 6.85
CA GLN A 185 -7.99 -13.49 8.04
C GLN A 185 -9.32 -13.79 8.74
N ARG A 186 -10.33 -14.25 8.01
CA ARG A 186 -11.61 -14.68 8.58
C ARG A 186 -11.45 -15.98 9.34
N GLU A 187 -10.85 -16.98 8.71
CA GLU A 187 -10.58 -18.29 9.30
C GLU A 187 -9.76 -18.16 10.60
N ALA A 188 -8.69 -17.38 10.57
CA ALA A 188 -7.86 -17.12 11.75
C ALA A 188 -8.64 -16.46 12.90
N ARG A 189 -9.58 -15.57 12.60
CA ARG A 189 -10.44 -14.94 13.62
C ARG A 189 -11.46 -15.91 14.20
N ASP A 190 -12.09 -16.73 13.35
CA ASP A 190 -13.07 -17.72 13.77
C ASP A 190 -12.42 -18.77 14.68
N GLU A 191 -11.21 -19.23 14.33
CA GLU A 191 -10.41 -20.14 15.15
C GLU A 191 -10.05 -19.53 16.52
N ALA A 192 -9.56 -18.30 16.53
CA ALA A 192 -9.23 -17.60 17.77
C ALA A 192 -10.46 -17.39 18.67
N GLN A 193 -11.61 -17.11 18.09
CA GLN A 193 -12.86 -16.98 18.82
C GLN A 193 -13.31 -18.31 19.41
N GLN A 194 -13.19 -19.40 18.67
CA GLN A 194 -13.53 -20.75 19.13
C GLN A 194 -12.68 -21.15 20.34
N ILE A 195 -11.37 -20.95 20.25
CA ILE A 195 -10.42 -21.23 21.35
C ILE A 195 -10.80 -20.43 22.61
N ALA A 196 -11.13 -19.14 22.44
CA ALA A 196 -11.51 -18.29 23.56
C ALA A 196 -12.82 -18.76 24.25
N ILE A 197 -13.78 -19.31 23.48
CA ILE A 197 -15.01 -19.88 24.01
C ILE A 197 -14.70 -21.15 24.82
N GLU A 198 -13.89 -22.05 24.28
CA GLU A 198 -13.51 -23.31 24.93
C GLU A 198 -12.76 -23.05 26.25
N ASP A 199 -11.80 -22.12 26.27
CA ASP A 199 -11.08 -21.71 27.48
C ASP A 199 -12.02 -21.12 28.55
N TRP A 200 -13.00 -20.31 28.11
CA TRP A 200 -13.98 -19.73 29.04
C TRP A 200 -14.90 -20.80 29.64
N GLU A 201 -15.38 -21.77 28.85
CA GLU A 201 -16.19 -22.88 29.31
C GLU A 201 -15.41 -23.77 30.31
N ALA A 202 -14.17 -24.11 29.99
CA ALA A 202 -13.28 -24.88 30.86
C ALA A 202 -13.06 -24.20 32.23
N THR A 203 -12.89 -22.87 32.22
CA THR A 203 -12.68 -22.09 33.46
C THR A 203 -13.94 -22.06 34.35
N ARG A 204 -15.14 -22.22 33.79
CA ARG A 204 -16.42 -22.22 34.55
C ARG A 204 -16.81 -23.61 35.09
N ALA A 205 -16.24 -24.67 34.55
CA ALA A 205 -16.55 -26.06 34.90
C ALA A 205 -15.68 -26.60 36.04
N GLY A 206 -14.61 -25.90 36.46
CA GLY A 206 -13.70 -26.23 37.56
C GLY A 206 -13.92 -25.32 38.76
#